data_fbbada6eaf39732eb1d296ff35b45cca
#
_entry.id   fbbada6eaf39732eb1d296ff35b45cca
#
_cell.length_a   1.000
_cell.length_b   1.000
_cell.length_c   1.000
_cell.angle_alpha   90.00
_cell.angle_beta   90.00
_cell.angle_gamma   90.00
#
_symmetry.space_group_name_H-M   'P 1'
#
loop_
_entity.id
_entity.type
_entity.pdbx_description
1 polymer ?
#
loop_
_entity_poly.entity_id
_entity_poly.type
_entity_poly.pdbx_seq_one_letter_code
_entity_poly.pdbx_strand_id
1 'polypeptide(L)'
;FFGFPGETAEEADDSKVFVEKNSAHIHSLGFMTFVLGKYSPIAFEPEKYGLTYYKNPEWDLALDYYFTTKGGLSIQDAMNVFDEFERNHNTKWDLRTCVREYIFLYIDKYGSNHLPQLEVTEEQREQMQHTAIGMV
;
A
#
# COMPACT_ATOMS: atom_id res chain seq x y z
N PHE A 1 -4.63 -2.55 3.96
CA PHE A 1 -3.65 -1.58 4.46
C PHE A 1 -3.37 -1.84 5.93
N PHE A 2 -2.22 -1.35 6.41
CA PHE A 2 -1.76 -1.56 7.77
C PHE A 2 -1.83 -0.27 8.59
N GLY A 3 -1.98 -0.39 9.91
CA GLY A 3 -1.99 0.74 10.83
C GLY A 3 -3.32 1.47 10.91
N PHE A 4 -4.43 0.78 10.62
CA PHE A 4 -5.74 1.35 10.96
C PHE A 4 -5.82 1.60 12.48
N PRO A 5 -6.45 2.70 12.92
CA PRO A 5 -6.55 3.01 14.33
C PRO A 5 -7.09 1.84 15.17
N GLY A 6 -6.29 1.37 16.10
CA GLY A 6 -6.62 0.22 16.96
C GLY A 6 -6.23 -1.14 16.42
N GLU A 7 -5.75 -1.24 15.16
CA GLU A 7 -5.25 -2.50 14.61
C GLU A 7 -4.08 -3.03 15.46
N THR A 8 -4.18 -4.28 15.86
CA THR A 8 -3.13 -4.97 16.61
C THR A 8 -2.11 -5.63 15.68
N ALA A 9 -0.95 -6.01 16.22
CA ALA A 9 0.05 -6.76 15.46
C ALA A 9 -0.49 -8.12 14.99
N GLU A 10 -1.34 -8.76 15.79
CA GLU A 10 -1.98 -10.03 15.45
C GLU A 10 -2.94 -9.88 14.26
N GLU A 11 -3.76 -8.83 14.23
CA GLU A 11 -4.66 -8.55 13.10
C GLU A 11 -3.90 -8.20 11.82
N ALA A 12 -2.77 -7.51 11.94
CA ALA A 12 -1.89 -7.24 10.81
C ALA A 12 -1.26 -8.54 10.27
N ASP A 13 -0.85 -9.46 11.16
CA ASP A 13 -0.36 -10.77 10.76
C ASP A 13 -1.45 -11.63 10.12
N ASP A 14 -2.67 -11.60 10.64
CA ASP A 14 -3.83 -12.27 10.02
C ASP A 14 -4.07 -11.77 8.59
N SER A 15 -3.91 -10.47 8.37
CA SER A 15 -4.02 -9.87 7.03
C SER A 15 -2.94 -10.40 6.08
N LYS A 16 -1.69 -10.56 6.56
CA LYS A 16 -0.60 -11.17 5.78
C LYS A 16 -0.90 -12.62 5.44
N VAL A 17 -1.27 -13.41 6.44
CA VAL A 17 -1.63 -14.83 6.27
C VAL A 17 -2.80 -15.00 5.30
N PHE A 18 -3.79 -14.11 5.34
CA PHE A 18 -4.89 -14.11 4.37
C PHE A 18 -4.41 -13.96 2.94
N VAL A 19 -3.53 -12.99 2.69
CA VAL A 19 -2.96 -12.76 1.35
C VAL A 19 -2.15 -13.96 0.88
N GLU A 20 -1.31 -14.53 1.75
CA GLU A 20 -0.49 -15.69 1.44
C GLU A 20 -1.34 -16.91 1.06
N LYS A 21 -2.33 -17.24 1.89
CA LYS A 21 -3.25 -18.37 1.64
C LYS A 21 -4.05 -18.23 0.35
N ASN A 22 -4.38 -17.00 -0.03
CA ASN A 22 -5.19 -16.72 -1.22
C ASN A 22 -4.36 -16.28 -2.42
N SER A 23 -3.04 -16.36 -2.32
CA SER A 23 -2.11 -15.82 -3.32
C SER A 23 -2.33 -16.36 -4.73
N ALA A 24 -2.82 -17.60 -4.88
CA ALA A 24 -3.15 -18.19 -6.17
C ALA A 24 -4.37 -17.53 -6.85
N HIS A 25 -5.23 -16.87 -6.07
CA HIS A 25 -6.45 -16.21 -6.54
C HIS A 25 -6.33 -14.69 -6.63
N ILE A 26 -5.21 -14.13 -6.16
CA ILE A 26 -4.95 -12.70 -6.16
C ILE A 26 -4.10 -12.35 -7.39
N HIS A 27 -4.68 -11.65 -8.34
CA HIS A 27 -4.01 -11.25 -9.58
C HIS A 27 -3.20 -9.96 -9.40
N SER A 28 -3.64 -9.09 -8.53
CA SER A 28 -2.98 -7.82 -8.22
C SER A 28 -3.15 -7.51 -6.75
N LEU A 29 -2.12 -7.00 -6.14
CA LEU A 29 -2.08 -6.66 -4.72
C LEU A 29 -1.50 -5.27 -4.57
N GLY A 30 -2.24 -4.40 -3.91
CA GLY A 30 -1.77 -3.08 -3.50
C GLY A 30 -1.92 -2.94 -2.00
N PHE A 31 -0.87 -2.50 -1.35
CA PHE A 31 -0.92 -2.20 0.08
C PHE A 31 -0.40 -0.80 0.37
N MET A 32 -0.80 -0.30 1.51
CA MET A 32 -0.39 1.00 1.99
C MET A 32 -0.55 1.05 3.51
N THR A 33 0.09 1.99 4.15
CA THR A 33 -0.20 2.33 5.54
C THR A 33 -1.43 3.23 5.61
N PHE A 34 -2.11 3.20 6.76
CA PHE A 34 -3.24 4.10 6.99
C PHE A 34 -2.78 5.57 6.99
N VAL A 35 -3.54 6.39 6.28
CA VAL A 35 -3.34 7.85 6.18
C VAL A 35 -4.59 8.55 6.65
N LEU A 36 -4.45 9.52 7.54
CA LEU A 36 -5.57 10.30 8.06
C LEU A 36 -5.88 11.49 7.13
N GLY A 37 -6.73 11.26 6.15
CA GLY A 37 -7.16 12.33 5.24
C GLY A 37 -7.93 13.42 5.96
N LYS A 38 -7.60 14.69 5.65
CA LYS A 38 -8.15 15.90 6.28
C LYS A 38 -9.69 15.96 6.30
N TYR A 39 -10.32 15.38 5.29
CA TYR A 39 -11.78 15.42 5.12
C TYR A 39 -12.43 14.03 5.34
N SER A 40 -11.68 13.09 5.92
CA SER A 40 -12.24 11.78 6.24
C SER A 40 -13.19 11.84 7.44
N PRO A 41 -14.20 10.96 7.54
CA PRO A 41 -15.06 10.89 8.72
C PRO A 41 -14.27 10.70 10.03
N ILE A 42 -13.15 9.98 9.99
CA ILE A 42 -12.28 9.74 11.15
C ILE A 42 -11.63 11.05 11.61
N ALA A 43 -11.28 11.94 10.71
CA ALA A 43 -10.69 13.23 11.06
C ALA A 43 -11.68 14.17 11.77
N PHE A 44 -12.99 13.98 11.59
CA PHE A 44 -14.01 14.76 12.28
C PHE A 44 -14.32 14.25 13.69
N GLU A 45 -14.08 12.95 13.96
CA GLU A 45 -14.33 12.32 15.25
C GLU A 45 -13.09 11.52 15.75
N PRO A 46 -11.89 12.12 15.83
CA PRO A 46 -10.65 11.37 16.05
C PRO A 46 -10.62 10.63 17.39
N GLU A 47 -11.23 11.20 18.41
CA GLU A 47 -11.30 10.60 19.76
C GLU A 47 -12.08 9.28 19.78
N LYS A 48 -13.13 9.18 18.95
CA LYS A 48 -13.95 7.98 18.78
C LYS A 48 -13.14 6.80 18.25
N TYR A 49 -12.15 7.10 17.43
CA TYR A 49 -11.23 6.11 16.83
C TYR A 49 -9.91 6.01 17.59
N GLY A 50 -9.83 6.60 18.79
CA GLY A 50 -8.61 6.54 19.58
C GLY A 50 -7.42 7.27 18.98
N LEU A 51 -7.66 8.32 18.19
CA LEU A 51 -6.63 9.12 17.56
C LEU A 51 -6.38 10.43 18.30
N THR A 52 -5.12 10.84 18.27
CA THR A 52 -4.71 12.23 18.51
C THR A 52 -4.01 12.71 17.22
N TYR A 53 -4.37 13.89 16.74
CA TYR A 53 -3.76 14.46 15.55
C TYR A 53 -3.45 15.94 15.74
N TYR A 54 -2.52 16.44 14.95
CA TYR A 54 -2.23 17.86 14.86
C TYR A 54 -2.08 18.28 13.38
N LYS A 55 -2.45 19.52 13.11
CA LYS A 55 -2.21 20.16 11.83
C LYS A 55 -0.84 20.83 11.86
N ASN A 56 0.02 20.54 10.90
CA ASN A 56 1.23 21.33 10.73
C ASN A 56 0.85 22.69 10.12
N PRO A 57 0.99 23.82 10.83
CA PRO A 57 0.58 25.13 10.35
C PRO A 57 1.34 25.60 9.12
N GLU A 58 2.55 25.09 8.86
CA GLU A 58 3.35 25.40 7.69
C GLU A 58 2.82 24.73 6.40
N TRP A 59 1.92 23.76 6.56
CA TRP A 59 1.41 22.93 5.46
C TRP A 59 -0.10 23.11 5.28
N ASP A 60 -0.51 24.32 4.97
CA ASP A 60 -1.93 24.62 4.81
C ASP A 60 -2.59 23.85 3.65
N LEU A 61 -1.77 23.45 2.66
CA LEU A 61 -2.18 22.62 1.54
C LEU A 61 -2.04 21.11 1.79
N ALA A 62 -1.62 20.67 2.98
CA ALA A 62 -1.57 19.27 3.31
C ALA A 62 -2.98 18.65 3.24
N LEU A 63 -3.09 17.54 2.55
CA LEU A 63 -4.35 16.77 2.43
C LEU A 63 -4.53 15.81 3.61
N ASP A 64 -3.45 15.53 4.37
CA ASP A 64 -3.42 14.56 5.44
C ASP A 64 -2.95 15.19 6.74
N TYR A 65 -3.39 14.61 7.85
CA TYR A 65 -2.94 14.97 9.19
C TYR A 65 -1.92 13.98 9.71
N TYR A 66 -0.94 14.50 10.43
CA TYR A 66 -0.16 13.67 11.35
C TYR A 66 -1.04 13.25 12.53
N PHE A 67 -0.91 12.02 12.96
CA PHE A 67 -1.70 11.48 14.05
C PHE A 67 -0.91 10.50 14.90
N THR A 68 -1.41 10.23 16.09
CA THR A 68 -0.95 9.16 16.96
C THR A 68 -2.16 8.34 17.39
N THR A 69 -1.95 7.05 17.63
CA THR A 69 -2.97 6.13 18.14
C THR A 69 -2.84 5.96 19.65
N LYS A 70 -3.97 5.81 20.35
CA LYS A 70 -3.99 5.49 21.79
C LYS A 70 -3.71 4.01 22.06
N GLY A 71 -3.78 3.16 21.04
CA GLY A 71 -3.54 1.72 21.13
C GLY A 71 -3.42 1.11 19.74
N GLY A 72 -3.07 -0.18 19.67
CA GLY A 72 -2.77 -0.86 18.44
C GLY A 72 -1.35 -0.55 17.93
N LEU A 73 -1.12 -0.79 16.65
CA LEU A 73 0.16 -0.50 16.00
C LEU A 73 0.43 1.01 16.00
N SER A 74 1.66 1.38 16.35
CA SER A 74 2.12 2.73 16.08
C SER A 74 2.30 2.93 14.56
N ILE A 75 2.35 4.19 14.11
CA ILE A 75 2.63 4.50 12.69
C ILE A 75 3.95 3.85 12.25
N GLN A 76 4.97 3.88 13.11
CA GLN A 76 6.27 3.29 12.80
C GLN A 76 6.20 1.77 12.70
N ASP A 77 5.45 1.11 13.59
CA ASP A 77 5.26 -0.34 13.53
C ASP A 77 4.47 -0.73 12.28
N ALA A 78 3.44 0.02 11.93
CA ALA A 78 2.68 -0.19 10.69
C ALA A 78 3.55 -0.01 9.44
N MET A 79 4.45 0.96 9.43
CA MET A 79 5.43 1.14 8.34
C MET A 79 6.40 -0.04 8.28
N ASN A 80 6.90 -0.53 9.42
CA ASN A 80 7.79 -1.69 9.45
C ASN A 80 7.09 -2.95 8.91
N VAL A 81 5.84 -3.18 9.32
CA VAL A 81 5.01 -4.29 8.81
C VAL A 81 4.79 -4.15 7.31
N PHE A 82 4.50 -2.95 6.84
CA PHE A 82 4.34 -2.65 5.41
C PHE A 82 5.62 -2.96 4.62
N ASP A 83 6.77 -2.45 5.07
CA ASP A 83 8.07 -2.63 4.40
C ASP A 83 8.48 -4.10 4.36
N GLU A 84 8.24 -4.85 5.43
CA GLU A 84 8.49 -6.29 5.48
C GLU A 84 7.58 -7.03 4.50
N PHE A 85 6.29 -6.71 4.51
CA PHE A 85 5.31 -7.34 3.64
C PHE A 85 5.58 -7.01 2.17
N GLU A 86 5.91 -5.77 1.86
CA GLU A 86 6.26 -5.34 0.51
C GLU A 86 7.48 -6.10 -0.01
N ARG A 87 8.55 -6.22 0.78
CA ARG A 87 9.74 -6.97 0.38
C ARG A 87 9.47 -8.43 0.06
N ASN A 88 8.58 -9.06 0.85
CA ASN A 88 8.25 -10.47 0.69
C ASN A 88 7.27 -10.74 -0.46
N HIS A 89 6.47 -9.75 -0.85
CA HIS A 89 5.39 -9.88 -1.83
C HIS A 89 5.57 -9.02 -3.08
N ASN A 90 6.68 -8.31 -3.21
CA ASN A 90 6.98 -7.44 -4.36
C ASN A 90 7.15 -8.20 -5.69
N THR A 91 6.94 -9.51 -5.65
CA THR A 91 6.97 -10.38 -6.82
C THR A 91 5.63 -10.46 -7.55
N LYS A 92 4.55 -9.99 -6.92
CA LYS A 92 3.24 -9.91 -7.57
C LYS A 92 2.98 -8.48 -8.01
N TRP A 93 2.54 -8.34 -9.22
CA TRP A 93 2.21 -7.11 -9.93
C TRP A 93 1.69 -6.02 -9.01
N ASP A 94 2.52 -5.03 -8.81
CA ASP A 94 2.09 -3.79 -8.23
C ASP A 94 1.58 -2.87 -9.35
N LEU A 95 0.26 -2.83 -9.51
CA LEU A 95 -0.38 -1.88 -10.43
C LEU A 95 -0.11 -0.41 -10.08
N ARG A 96 0.52 -0.13 -8.92
CA ARG A 96 0.95 1.23 -8.57
C ARG A 96 2.09 1.72 -9.46
N THR A 97 2.91 0.81 -9.99
CA THR A 97 3.97 1.15 -10.93
C THR A 97 3.47 1.35 -12.35
N CYS A 98 2.27 0.84 -12.64
CA CYS A 98 1.61 1.10 -13.91
C CYS A 98 0.77 2.37 -13.77
N VAL A 99 1.17 3.43 -14.42
CA VAL A 99 0.34 4.63 -14.54
C VAL A 99 -1.03 4.17 -15.03
N ARG A 100 -2.09 4.43 -14.26
CA ARG A 100 -3.46 3.91 -14.52
C ARG A 100 -3.91 4.11 -15.95
N GLU A 101 -3.51 5.22 -16.56
CA GLU A 101 -3.81 5.56 -17.95
C GLU A 101 -3.23 4.53 -18.94
N TYR A 102 -2.07 3.98 -18.67
CA TYR A 102 -1.44 2.98 -19.54
C TYR A 102 -2.12 1.61 -19.46
N ILE A 103 -2.76 1.27 -18.35
CA ILE A 103 -3.52 0.02 -18.25
C ILE A 103 -4.69 0.02 -19.24
N PHE A 104 -5.42 1.11 -19.32
CA PHE A 104 -6.53 1.23 -20.26
C PHE A 104 -6.05 1.16 -21.72
N LEU A 105 -4.97 1.84 -22.05
CA LEU A 105 -4.35 1.77 -23.37
C LEU A 105 -3.82 0.37 -23.68
N TYR A 106 -3.30 -0.31 -22.68
CA TYR A 106 -2.83 -1.69 -22.84
C TYR A 106 -3.99 -2.66 -23.09
N ILE A 107 -5.07 -2.55 -22.29
CA ILE A 107 -6.29 -3.36 -22.46
C ILE A 107 -6.93 -3.09 -23.83
N ASP A 108 -7.00 -1.83 -24.24
CA ASP A 108 -7.54 -1.43 -25.54
C ASP A 108 -6.74 -2.06 -26.69
N LYS A 109 -5.41 -2.07 -26.58
CA LYS A 109 -4.52 -2.58 -27.62
C LYS A 109 -4.41 -4.10 -27.67
N TYR A 110 -4.38 -4.77 -26.52
CA TYR A 110 -4.04 -6.20 -26.41
C TYR A 110 -5.18 -7.06 -25.87
N GLY A 111 -6.25 -6.45 -25.35
CA GLY A 111 -7.35 -7.12 -24.68
C GLY A 111 -7.03 -7.50 -23.22
N SER A 112 -8.07 -7.63 -22.42
CA SER A 112 -7.98 -7.94 -20.99
C SER A 112 -7.38 -9.32 -20.68
N ASN A 113 -7.45 -10.25 -21.61
CA ASN A 113 -6.96 -11.61 -21.44
C ASN A 113 -5.43 -11.72 -21.38
N HIS A 114 -4.72 -10.67 -21.77
CA HIS A 114 -3.25 -10.62 -21.69
C HIS A 114 -2.73 -10.15 -20.33
N LEU A 115 -3.55 -9.55 -19.48
CA LEU A 115 -3.13 -9.07 -18.17
C LEU A 115 -2.59 -10.17 -17.25
N PRO A 116 -3.16 -11.38 -17.18
CA PRO A 116 -2.64 -12.46 -16.34
C PRO A 116 -1.38 -13.13 -16.92
N GLN A 117 -1.07 -12.94 -18.20
CA GLN A 117 0.04 -13.60 -18.88
C GLN A 117 1.36 -12.84 -18.79
N LEU A 118 1.33 -11.65 -18.20
CA LEU A 118 2.53 -10.88 -17.93
C LEU A 118 3.19 -11.35 -16.63
N GLU A 119 3.45 -12.63 -16.51
CA GLU A 119 4.42 -13.12 -15.51
C GLU A 119 5.79 -12.61 -15.91
N VAL A 120 6.24 -11.58 -15.21
CA VAL A 120 7.61 -11.08 -15.35
C VAL A 120 8.54 -12.14 -14.79
N THR A 121 9.39 -12.71 -15.64
CA THR A 121 10.38 -13.70 -15.20
C THR A 121 11.41 -13.06 -14.25
N GLU A 122 12.10 -13.87 -13.42
CA GLU A 122 13.13 -13.34 -12.51
C GLU A 122 14.21 -12.57 -13.26
N GLU A 123 14.63 -13.02 -14.43
CA GLU A 123 15.59 -12.31 -15.29
C GLU A 123 15.09 -10.92 -15.72
N GLN A 124 13.82 -10.80 -16.05
CA GLN A 124 13.24 -9.50 -16.42
C GLN A 124 13.14 -8.55 -15.23
N ARG A 125 12.97 -9.08 -14.01
CA ARG A 125 13.00 -8.29 -12.78
C ARG A 125 14.39 -7.73 -12.49
N GLU A 126 15.41 -8.56 -12.60
CA GLU A 126 16.80 -8.12 -12.40
C GLU A 126 17.18 -7.03 -13.40
N GLN A 127 16.78 -7.16 -14.66
CA GLN A 127 17.00 -6.15 -15.70
C GLN A 127 16.26 -4.83 -15.38
N MET A 128 15.03 -4.88 -14.88
CA MET A 128 14.26 -3.70 -14.49
C MET A 128 14.87 -2.99 -13.27
N GLN A 129 15.36 -3.72 -12.27
CA GLN A 129 16.05 -3.16 -11.12
C GLN A 129 17.38 -2.49 -11.51
N HIS A 130 18.17 -3.10 -12.38
CA HIS A 130 19.41 -2.50 -12.88
C HIS A 130 19.19 -1.25 -13.72
N THR A 131 18.08 -1.18 -14.45
CA THR A 131 17.72 0.02 -15.24
C THR A 131 17.27 1.17 -14.36
N ALA A 132 16.54 0.89 -13.26
CA ALA A 132 16.09 1.89 -12.32
C ALA A 132 17.25 2.52 -11.50
N ILE A 133 18.30 1.75 -11.20
CA ILE A 133 19.47 2.23 -10.45
C ILE A 133 20.42 3.05 -11.35
N GLY A 134 20.38 2.87 -12.65
CA GLY A 134 21.23 3.61 -13.62
C GLY A 134 20.67 4.98 -14.05
N MET A 135 19.51 5.42 -13.53
CA MET A 135 18.87 6.70 -13.85
C MET A 135 18.93 7.73 -12.70
N VAL A 136 19.80 7.55 -11.71
CA VAL A 136 20.04 8.53 -10.63
C VAL A 136 21.40 9.16 -10.82
#